data_78a3ebe641c5b8dd9f145f2b17b3c7a2
#
_entry.id   78a3ebe641c5b8dd9f145f2b17b3c7a2
#
_cell.length_a   1.000
_cell.length_b   1.000
_cell.length_c   1.000
_cell.angle_alpha   90.00
_cell.angle_beta   90.00
_cell.angle_gamma   90.00
#
_symmetry.space_group_name_H-M   'P 1'
#
loop_
_entity.id
_entity.type
_entity.pdbx_description
1 polymer ?
#
loop_
_entity_poly.entity_id
_entity_poly.type
_entity_poly.pdbx_seq_one_letter_code
_entity_poly.pdbx_strand_id
1 'polypeptide(L)'
;MKKTSLFENALIWFGAGVSIAEILTGTYLAPLGLKNGILAIVAGHVIGCILLFLASVIGGKMRLSAMDSTKMSFGQKGCLLFAALNVLQLVGWTAIMIYDGALAADGIMHTGAWIWCLIIGILILVWIGVGITNLGKINTVAMVALFVLTLMLSKFIFFDGNSAVVCTEAMTFGAGVELAIAMPLSWLPLISDYTREAEDPVKASLVSSIVYGIVSCWMYLIGLGAALFTGEYDIAQIMLKAGLGIAGLLIIVFSTVTTTFLDAYSAGISNESIVPKWNGKHVAMVVTVVGTIAAIVYPMDNITDFLYLIGSVFAPMIAIQIADFFILKNDKRNVEFDVLNLVLWLVGFVVYRCFMQIDTPVGNTIPCMIITILLSVVIHKIIKKNN
;
A
#
# COMPACT_ATOMS: atom_id res chain seq x y z
N MET A 1 1.63 -4.60 26.13
CA MET A 1 0.52 -4.60 25.14
C MET A 1 0.06 -6.04 24.90
N LYS A 2 -1.22 -6.28 24.61
CA LYS A 2 -1.73 -7.61 24.25
C LYS A 2 -1.13 -7.96 22.88
N LYS A 3 -0.52 -9.13 22.77
CA LYS A 3 0.02 -9.62 21.48
C LYS A 3 -1.10 -9.97 20.52
N THR A 4 -0.88 -9.75 19.23
CA THR A 4 -1.84 -10.09 18.18
C THR A 4 -1.66 -11.52 17.71
N SER A 5 -2.78 -12.22 17.49
CA SER A 5 -2.84 -13.57 16.95
C SER A 5 -2.60 -13.58 15.44
N LEU A 6 -2.37 -14.77 14.86
CA LEU A 6 -2.28 -14.93 13.40
C LEU A 6 -3.59 -14.56 12.71
N PHE A 7 -4.73 -14.87 13.34
CA PHE A 7 -6.04 -14.52 12.79
C PHE A 7 -6.28 -13.00 12.76
N GLU A 8 -5.90 -12.28 13.82
CA GLU A 8 -6.00 -10.82 13.84
C GLU A 8 -5.12 -10.18 12.77
N ASN A 9 -3.89 -10.67 12.57
CA ASN A 9 -3.02 -10.22 11.48
C ASN A 9 -3.62 -10.55 10.10
N ALA A 10 -4.15 -11.75 9.88
CA ALA A 10 -4.85 -12.11 8.64
C ALA A 10 -6.02 -11.16 8.36
N LEU A 11 -6.82 -10.82 9.37
CA LEU A 11 -7.98 -9.97 9.23
C LEU A 11 -7.60 -8.51 8.87
N ILE A 12 -6.54 -7.96 9.50
CA ILE A 12 -6.03 -6.63 9.16
C ILE A 12 -5.62 -6.59 7.69
N TRP A 13 -4.85 -7.55 7.22
CA TRP A 13 -4.33 -7.56 5.85
C TRP A 13 -5.34 -8.01 4.81
N PHE A 14 -6.36 -8.77 5.21
CA PHE A 14 -7.55 -8.95 4.40
C PHE A 14 -8.26 -7.60 4.16
N GLY A 15 -8.47 -6.82 5.22
CA GLY A 15 -9.09 -5.50 5.12
C GLY A 15 -8.26 -4.50 4.32
N ALA A 16 -6.94 -4.53 4.44
CA ALA A 16 -6.05 -3.68 3.64
C ALA A 16 -6.15 -4.00 2.14
N GLY A 17 -6.27 -5.29 1.77
CA GLY A 17 -6.38 -5.71 0.37
C GLY A 17 -7.77 -5.49 -0.23
N VAL A 18 -8.83 -5.46 0.59
CA VAL A 18 -10.20 -5.20 0.08
C VAL A 18 -10.45 -3.69 0.04
N SER A 19 -9.95 -3.01 -0.98
CA SER A 19 -10.09 -1.56 -1.12
C SER A 19 -10.49 -1.12 -2.52
N ILE A 20 -11.04 0.10 -2.62
CA ILE A 20 -11.41 0.73 -3.88
C ILE A 20 -10.17 1.03 -4.72
N ALA A 21 -9.08 1.47 -4.10
CA ALA A 21 -7.83 1.77 -4.80
C ALA A 21 -7.26 0.54 -5.53
N GLU A 22 -7.43 -0.66 -4.97
CA GLU A 22 -7.04 -1.92 -5.61
C GLU A 22 -7.87 -2.18 -6.87
N ILE A 23 -9.21 -1.98 -6.81
CA ILE A 23 -10.10 -2.12 -7.98
C ILE A 23 -9.72 -1.09 -9.03
N LEU A 24 -9.56 0.18 -8.63
CA LEU A 24 -9.21 1.27 -9.54
C LEU A 24 -7.89 0.98 -10.25
N THR A 25 -6.85 0.59 -9.51
CA THR A 25 -5.56 0.26 -10.11
C THR A 25 -5.67 -0.94 -11.06
N GLY A 26 -6.54 -1.90 -10.74
CA GLY A 26 -6.84 -3.03 -11.62
C GLY A 26 -7.43 -2.61 -12.97
N THR A 27 -8.23 -1.52 -13.03
CA THR A 27 -8.79 -1.01 -14.29
C THR A 27 -7.70 -0.52 -15.24
N TYR A 28 -6.61 0.03 -14.73
CA TYR A 28 -5.50 0.55 -15.55
C TYR A 28 -4.75 -0.54 -16.31
N LEU A 29 -4.90 -1.81 -15.96
CA LEU A 29 -4.30 -2.93 -16.68
C LEU A 29 -5.12 -3.38 -17.91
N ALA A 30 -6.28 -2.78 -18.18
CA ALA A 30 -7.13 -3.11 -19.32
C ALA A 30 -6.40 -3.09 -20.68
N PRO A 31 -5.44 -2.18 -20.95
CA PRO A 31 -4.67 -2.19 -22.20
C PRO A 31 -3.90 -3.49 -22.47
N LEU A 32 -3.57 -4.27 -21.43
CA LEU A 32 -2.91 -5.58 -21.60
C LEU A 32 -3.86 -6.68 -22.08
N GLY A 33 -5.16 -6.45 -22.02
CA GLY A 33 -6.18 -7.47 -22.21
C GLY A 33 -6.20 -8.49 -21.06
N LEU A 34 -7.19 -9.41 -21.10
CA LEU A 34 -7.44 -10.31 -19.97
C LEU A 34 -6.26 -11.21 -19.63
N LYS A 35 -5.67 -11.88 -20.64
CA LYS A 35 -4.61 -12.88 -20.40
C LYS A 35 -3.34 -12.25 -19.83
N ASN A 36 -2.83 -11.22 -20.49
CA ASN A 36 -1.59 -10.56 -20.05
C ASN A 36 -1.83 -9.75 -18.78
N GLY A 37 -3.01 -9.15 -18.60
CA GLY A 37 -3.40 -8.46 -17.37
C GLY A 37 -3.39 -9.40 -16.18
N ILE A 38 -4.00 -10.59 -16.27
CA ILE A 38 -3.95 -11.61 -15.21
C ILE A 38 -2.50 -12.02 -14.89
N LEU A 39 -1.68 -12.27 -15.93
CA LEU A 39 -0.29 -12.65 -15.73
C LEU A 39 0.51 -11.54 -15.05
N ALA A 40 0.30 -10.29 -15.43
CA ALA A 40 0.97 -9.13 -14.81
C ALA A 40 0.53 -8.96 -13.34
N ILE A 41 -0.77 -9.09 -13.04
CA ILE A 41 -1.32 -9.04 -11.69
C ILE A 41 -0.65 -10.11 -10.82
N VAL A 42 -0.69 -11.37 -11.24
CA VAL A 42 -0.15 -12.48 -10.45
C VAL A 42 1.37 -12.34 -10.26
N ALA A 43 2.11 -12.04 -11.34
CA ALA A 43 3.56 -11.87 -11.25
C ALA A 43 3.94 -10.72 -10.33
N GLY A 44 3.30 -9.55 -10.47
CA GLY A 44 3.57 -8.38 -9.65
C GLY A 44 3.23 -8.59 -8.18
N HIS A 45 2.09 -9.22 -7.87
CA HIS A 45 1.71 -9.52 -6.48
C HIS A 45 2.62 -10.57 -5.84
N VAL A 46 3.03 -11.61 -6.58
CA VAL A 46 4.01 -12.59 -6.05
C VAL A 46 5.30 -11.88 -5.66
N ILE A 47 5.84 -11.03 -6.54
CA ILE A 47 7.05 -10.25 -6.26
C ILE A 47 6.83 -9.30 -5.08
N GLY A 48 5.79 -8.47 -5.14
CA GLY A 48 5.50 -7.47 -4.12
C GLY A 48 5.24 -8.09 -2.75
N CYS A 49 4.54 -9.23 -2.68
CA CYS A 49 4.27 -9.92 -1.42
C CYS A 49 5.49 -10.65 -0.84
N ILE A 50 6.44 -11.10 -1.67
CA ILE A 50 7.74 -11.57 -1.18
C ILE A 50 8.49 -10.41 -0.50
N LEU A 51 8.52 -9.23 -1.12
CA LEU A 51 9.13 -8.04 -0.52
C LEU A 51 8.41 -7.61 0.76
N LEU A 52 7.08 -7.65 0.76
CA LEU A 52 6.24 -7.36 1.92
C LEU A 52 6.55 -8.32 3.09
N PHE A 53 6.69 -9.62 2.80
CA PHE A 53 7.09 -10.61 3.78
C PHE A 53 8.48 -10.31 4.37
N LEU A 54 9.48 -10.00 3.53
CA LEU A 54 10.84 -9.70 3.99
C LEU A 54 10.89 -8.45 4.86
N ALA A 55 10.23 -7.36 4.46
CA ALA A 55 10.13 -6.13 5.24
C ALA A 55 9.43 -6.38 6.58
N SER A 56 8.33 -7.13 6.57
CA SER A 56 7.58 -7.51 7.77
C SER A 56 8.41 -8.33 8.75
N VAL A 57 9.19 -9.31 8.26
CA VAL A 57 10.07 -10.14 9.09
C VAL A 57 11.15 -9.30 9.78
N ILE A 58 11.70 -8.29 9.11
CA ILE A 58 12.73 -7.39 9.69
C ILE A 58 12.18 -6.74 10.96
N GLY A 59 11.16 -5.91 10.85
CA GLY A 59 10.62 -5.20 12.02
C GLY A 59 9.94 -6.14 13.02
N GLY A 60 9.27 -7.19 12.55
CA GLY A 60 8.63 -8.19 13.41
C GLY A 60 9.64 -8.92 14.31
N LYS A 61 10.80 -9.37 13.78
CA LYS A 61 11.87 -9.98 14.58
C LYS A 61 12.56 -8.99 15.51
N MET A 62 12.73 -7.76 15.06
CA MET A 62 13.32 -6.70 15.87
C MET A 62 12.36 -6.15 16.93
N ARG A 63 11.07 -6.45 16.83
CA ARG A 63 9.99 -5.86 17.66
C ARG A 63 9.95 -4.33 17.59
N LEU A 64 10.24 -3.80 16.40
CA LEU A 64 10.27 -2.37 16.10
C LEU A 64 9.23 -2.02 15.05
N SER A 65 8.76 -0.78 15.05
CA SER A 65 7.95 -0.24 13.95
C SER A 65 8.73 -0.27 12.65
N ALA A 66 8.04 -0.11 11.53
CA ALA A 66 8.70 -0.10 10.23
C ALA A 66 9.79 0.97 10.18
N MET A 67 9.48 2.21 10.59
CA MET A 67 10.45 3.29 10.56
C MET A 67 11.54 3.16 11.61
N ASP A 68 11.23 2.68 12.82
CA ASP A 68 12.28 2.41 13.81
C ASP A 68 13.26 1.30 13.39
N SER A 69 12.78 0.33 12.62
CA SER A 69 13.63 -0.73 12.07
C SER A 69 14.69 -0.21 11.09
N THR A 70 14.44 0.93 10.43
CA THR A 70 15.41 1.56 9.51
C THR A 70 16.67 2.05 10.21
N LYS A 71 16.61 2.30 11.54
CA LYS A 71 17.79 2.64 12.34
C LYS A 71 18.90 1.60 12.23
N MET A 72 18.54 0.33 12.03
CA MET A 72 19.51 -0.75 11.83
C MET A 72 20.41 -0.50 10.61
N SER A 73 19.88 0.12 9.56
CA SER A 73 20.63 0.35 8.31
C SER A 73 21.14 1.79 8.18
N PHE A 74 20.40 2.78 8.68
CA PHE A 74 20.69 4.19 8.40
C PHE A 74 21.15 5.00 9.62
N GLY A 75 21.16 4.39 10.80
CA GLY A 75 21.51 5.03 12.06
C GLY A 75 20.35 5.79 12.72
N GLN A 76 20.58 6.28 13.94
CA GLN A 76 19.54 6.89 14.79
C GLN A 76 18.88 8.14 14.18
N LYS A 77 19.64 8.97 13.49
CA LYS A 77 19.15 10.18 12.82
C LYS A 77 18.86 9.96 11.33
N GLY A 78 19.58 9.01 10.68
CA GLY A 78 19.33 8.68 9.29
C GLY A 78 17.91 8.13 9.05
N CYS A 79 17.34 7.42 10.03
CA CYS A 79 15.97 6.92 9.95
C CYS A 79 14.92 8.05 9.88
N LEU A 80 15.22 9.26 10.38
CA LEU A 80 14.27 10.37 10.41
C LEU A 80 13.86 10.83 9.00
N LEU A 81 14.77 10.71 8.03
CA LEU A 81 14.46 10.97 6.62
C LEU A 81 13.33 10.06 6.15
N PHE A 82 13.46 8.77 6.39
CA PHE A 82 12.47 7.78 5.94
C PHE A 82 11.16 7.88 6.72
N ALA A 83 11.24 8.16 8.02
CA ALA A 83 10.05 8.40 8.83
C ALA A 83 9.25 9.62 8.32
N ALA A 84 9.94 10.72 7.99
CA ALA A 84 9.30 11.91 7.43
C ALA A 84 8.68 11.63 6.04
N LEU A 85 9.40 10.93 5.15
CA LEU A 85 8.90 10.53 3.84
C LEU A 85 7.71 9.56 3.96
N ASN A 86 7.73 8.68 4.98
CA ASN A 86 6.61 7.78 5.24
C ASN A 86 5.37 8.52 5.75
N VAL A 87 5.52 9.47 6.67
CA VAL A 87 4.40 10.33 7.09
C VAL A 87 3.82 11.09 5.88
N LEU A 88 4.67 11.62 5.01
CA LEU A 88 4.24 12.34 3.81
C LEU A 88 3.45 11.45 2.85
N GLN A 89 3.94 10.22 2.57
CA GLN A 89 3.19 9.29 1.72
C GLN A 89 1.84 8.90 2.34
N LEU A 90 1.78 8.72 3.67
CA LEU A 90 0.55 8.34 4.35
C LEU A 90 -0.48 9.49 4.39
N VAL A 91 -0.03 10.75 4.42
CA VAL A 91 -0.91 11.91 4.14
C VAL A 91 -1.44 11.85 2.71
N GLY A 92 -0.58 11.53 1.74
CA GLY A 92 -0.97 11.35 0.34
C GLY A 92 -2.01 10.24 0.17
N TRP A 93 -1.75 9.06 0.74
CA TRP A 93 -2.71 7.95 0.71
C TRP A 93 -4.04 8.31 1.39
N THR A 94 -4.00 8.97 2.55
CA THR A 94 -5.20 9.45 3.23
C THR A 94 -6.02 10.35 2.33
N ALA A 95 -5.38 11.29 1.61
CA ALA A 95 -6.06 12.19 0.69
C ALA A 95 -6.63 11.45 -0.54
N ILE A 96 -5.85 10.58 -1.18
CA ILE A 96 -6.27 9.78 -2.35
C ILE A 96 -7.47 8.91 -1.99
N MET A 97 -7.39 8.15 -0.90
CA MET A 97 -8.46 7.25 -0.48
C MET A 97 -9.76 7.99 -0.15
N ILE A 98 -9.67 9.16 0.53
CA ILE A 98 -10.84 10.00 0.80
C ILE A 98 -11.43 10.54 -0.50
N TYR A 99 -10.59 10.99 -1.43
CA TYR A 99 -11.00 11.52 -2.73
C TYR A 99 -11.71 10.46 -3.58
N ASP A 100 -11.09 9.29 -3.76
CA ASP A 100 -11.65 8.18 -4.55
C ASP A 100 -12.97 7.66 -3.94
N GLY A 101 -13.00 7.51 -2.61
CA GLY A 101 -14.23 7.12 -1.92
C GLY A 101 -15.34 8.16 -2.05
N ALA A 102 -14.98 9.46 -2.04
CA ALA A 102 -15.92 10.56 -2.21
C ALA A 102 -16.45 10.64 -3.63
N LEU A 103 -15.61 10.46 -4.66
CA LEU A 103 -16.03 10.41 -6.06
C LEU A 103 -17.00 9.25 -6.29
N ALA A 104 -16.65 8.05 -5.80
CA ALA A 104 -17.49 6.87 -5.93
C ALA A 104 -18.84 7.05 -5.21
N ALA A 105 -18.86 7.69 -4.04
CA ALA A 105 -20.07 7.99 -3.30
C ALA A 105 -20.95 9.04 -4.01
N ASP A 106 -20.31 10.10 -4.54
CA ASP A 106 -21.01 11.16 -5.26
C ASP A 106 -21.56 10.69 -6.61
N GLY A 107 -20.85 9.79 -7.29
CA GLY A 107 -21.34 9.15 -8.52
C GLY A 107 -22.66 8.37 -8.34
N ILE A 108 -22.97 7.96 -7.09
CA ILE A 108 -24.26 7.30 -6.75
C ILE A 108 -25.30 8.32 -6.28
N MET A 109 -24.93 9.30 -5.44
CA MET A 109 -25.87 10.18 -4.75
C MET A 109 -26.01 11.58 -5.34
N HIS A 110 -25.02 12.04 -6.14
CA HIS A 110 -25.01 13.35 -6.81
C HIS A 110 -25.21 14.56 -5.87
N THR A 111 -24.56 14.53 -4.70
CA THR A 111 -24.68 15.60 -3.67
C THR A 111 -23.50 16.56 -3.66
N GLY A 112 -22.44 16.25 -4.38
CA GLY A 112 -21.16 16.98 -4.41
C GLY A 112 -20.06 16.24 -3.68
N ALA A 113 -18.99 15.87 -4.38
CA ALA A 113 -17.88 15.06 -3.86
C ALA A 113 -17.25 15.62 -2.57
N TRP A 114 -17.16 16.96 -2.45
CA TRP A 114 -16.62 17.61 -1.25
C TRP A 114 -17.39 17.27 0.04
N ILE A 115 -18.71 17.04 -0.05
CA ILE A 115 -19.55 16.62 1.08
C ILE A 115 -19.14 15.23 1.54
N TRP A 116 -18.87 14.33 0.58
CA TRP A 116 -18.42 12.98 0.87
C TRP A 116 -17.01 12.94 1.43
N CYS A 117 -16.10 13.83 0.96
CA CYS A 117 -14.79 13.99 1.58
C CYS A 117 -14.91 14.36 3.07
N LEU A 118 -15.82 15.27 3.42
CA LEU A 118 -16.08 15.62 4.83
C LEU A 118 -16.67 14.46 5.62
N ILE A 119 -17.66 13.76 5.06
CA ILE A 119 -18.31 12.62 5.74
C ILE A 119 -17.27 11.53 6.01
N ILE A 120 -16.50 11.12 5.00
CA ILE A 120 -15.48 10.07 5.13
C ILE A 120 -14.39 10.52 6.12
N GLY A 121 -13.90 11.77 6.02
CA GLY A 121 -12.91 12.31 6.94
C GLY A 121 -13.38 12.31 8.39
N ILE A 122 -14.63 12.74 8.65
CA ILE A 122 -15.23 12.70 9.99
C ILE A 122 -15.35 11.26 10.50
N LEU A 123 -15.78 10.33 9.65
CA LEU A 123 -15.87 8.92 10.04
C LEU A 123 -14.50 8.34 10.39
N ILE A 124 -13.43 8.67 9.65
CA ILE A 124 -12.07 8.27 9.99
C ILE A 124 -11.65 8.84 11.35
N LEU A 125 -11.93 10.12 11.61
CA LEU A 125 -11.63 10.74 12.92
C LEU A 125 -12.37 10.05 14.07
N VAL A 126 -13.64 9.69 13.87
CA VAL A 126 -14.40 8.89 14.83
C VAL A 126 -13.76 7.53 15.04
N TRP A 127 -13.34 6.86 13.96
CA TRP A 127 -12.66 5.56 14.01
C TRP A 127 -11.36 5.62 14.80
N ILE A 128 -10.52 6.64 14.55
CA ILE A 128 -9.30 6.91 15.34
C ILE A 128 -9.67 7.20 16.80
N GLY A 129 -10.74 7.96 17.03
CA GLY A 129 -11.23 8.31 18.37
C GLY A 129 -11.58 7.09 19.22
N VAL A 130 -12.34 6.17 18.66
CA VAL A 130 -12.81 4.93 19.31
C VAL A 130 -11.69 3.90 19.46
N GLY A 131 -10.78 3.84 18.51
CA GLY A 131 -9.61 2.95 18.49
C GLY A 131 -9.88 1.55 17.95
N ILE A 132 -8.84 0.94 17.42
CA ILE A 132 -8.88 -0.33 16.67
C ILE A 132 -9.45 -1.52 17.46
N THR A 133 -9.18 -1.56 18.76
CA THR A 133 -9.61 -2.67 19.63
C THR A 133 -11.12 -2.72 19.88
N ASN A 134 -11.76 -1.55 19.85
CA ASN A 134 -13.22 -1.43 20.13
C ASN A 134 -14.07 -1.62 18.85
N LEU A 135 -13.47 -1.41 17.68
CA LEU A 135 -14.14 -1.46 16.38
C LEU A 135 -13.99 -2.80 15.65
N GLY A 136 -13.26 -3.77 16.23
CA GLY A 136 -12.92 -5.02 15.56
C GLY A 136 -14.11 -5.78 14.95
N LYS A 137 -15.26 -5.82 15.65
CA LYS A 137 -16.48 -6.47 15.12
C LYS A 137 -17.10 -5.69 13.95
N ILE A 138 -17.18 -4.37 14.06
CA ILE A 138 -17.76 -3.51 13.01
C ILE A 138 -16.88 -3.58 11.79
N ASN A 139 -15.56 -3.52 11.97
CA ASN A 139 -14.58 -3.64 10.93
C ASN A 139 -14.70 -4.99 10.19
N THR A 140 -14.82 -6.10 10.95
CA THR A 140 -15.02 -7.44 10.37
C THR A 140 -16.30 -7.49 9.52
N VAL A 141 -17.41 -6.93 10.01
CA VAL A 141 -18.68 -6.91 9.28
C VAL A 141 -18.54 -6.10 7.98
N ALA A 142 -17.91 -4.92 8.05
CA ALA A 142 -17.68 -4.08 6.86
C ALA A 142 -16.82 -4.81 5.81
N MET A 143 -15.73 -5.47 6.23
CA MET A 143 -14.86 -6.24 5.33
C MET A 143 -15.58 -7.44 4.70
N VAL A 144 -16.36 -8.19 5.48
CA VAL A 144 -17.15 -9.31 4.94
C VAL A 144 -18.21 -8.81 3.96
N ALA A 145 -18.90 -7.71 4.29
CA ALA A 145 -19.88 -7.11 3.40
C ALA A 145 -19.23 -6.66 2.07
N LEU A 146 -18.07 -6.03 2.13
CA LEU A 146 -17.33 -5.62 0.93
C LEU A 146 -16.86 -6.84 0.12
N PHE A 147 -16.36 -7.88 0.78
CA PHE A 147 -15.99 -9.11 0.07
C PHE A 147 -17.21 -9.75 -0.64
N VAL A 148 -18.36 -9.84 0.02
CA VAL A 148 -19.61 -10.32 -0.61
C VAL A 148 -19.98 -9.45 -1.81
N LEU A 149 -19.83 -8.12 -1.68
CA LEU A 149 -20.06 -7.21 -2.80
C LEU A 149 -19.16 -7.52 -4.00
N THR A 150 -17.86 -7.79 -3.77
CA THR A 150 -16.94 -8.15 -4.86
C THR A 150 -17.34 -9.46 -5.54
N LEU A 151 -17.89 -10.43 -4.81
CA LEU A 151 -18.46 -11.65 -5.40
C LEU A 151 -19.68 -11.36 -6.27
N MET A 152 -20.55 -10.42 -5.86
CA MET A 152 -21.69 -9.98 -6.68
C MET A 152 -21.21 -9.25 -7.92
N LEU A 153 -20.21 -8.37 -7.79
CA LEU A 153 -19.57 -7.69 -8.92
C LEU A 153 -18.92 -8.69 -9.89
N SER A 154 -18.23 -9.72 -9.38
CA SER A 154 -17.61 -10.72 -10.24
C SER A 154 -18.64 -11.48 -11.09
N LYS A 155 -19.80 -11.79 -10.51
CA LYS A 155 -20.90 -12.39 -11.25
C LYS A 155 -21.36 -11.47 -12.39
N PHE A 156 -21.63 -10.20 -12.08
CA PHE A 156 -22.05 -9.22 -13.09
C PHE A 156 -21.00 -9.02 -14.19
N ILE A 157 -19.72 -8.92 -13.81
CA ILE A 157 -18.62 -8.64 -14.75
C ILE A 157 -18.33 -9.84 -15.66
N PHE A 158 -18.22 -11.05 -15.10
CA PHE A 158 -17.69 -12.21 -15.81
C PHE A 158 -18.76 -13.17 -16.36
N PHE A 159 -19.99 -13.13 -15.85
CA PHE A 159 -21.00 -14.16 -16.16
C PHE A 159 -22.26 -13.61 -16.82
N ASP A 160 -22.51 -12.30 -16.85
CA ASP A 160 -23.72 -11.72 -17.44
C ASP A 160 -23.61 -11.47 -18.97
N GLY A 161 -22.64 -12.11 -19.65
CA GLY A 161 -22.60 -12.19 -21.12
C GLY A 161 -22.02 -10.93 -21.79
N ASN A 162 -21.30 -10.09 -21.08
CA ASN A 162 -20.65 -8.92 -21.66
C ASN A 162 -19.50 -9.32 -22.59
N SER A 163 -19.46 -8.70 -23.79
CA SER A 163 -18.35 -8.87 -24.72
C SER A 163 -17.18 -7.96 -24.32
N ALA A 164 -15.94 -8.46 -24.44
CA ALA A 164 -14.77 -7.66 -24.12
C ALA A 164 -14.69 -6.41 -25.02
N VAL A 165 -14.51 -5.26 -24.41
CA VAL A 165 -14.26 -3.98 -25.09
C VAL A 165 -12.79 -3.93 -25.51
N VAL A 166 -12.53 -3.49 -26.73
CA VAL A 166 -11.15 -3.29 -27.20
C VAL A 166 -10.63 -1.98 -26.64
N CYS A 167 -9.64 -2.08 -25.76
CA CYS A 167 -8.90 -0.90 -25.26
C CYS A 167 -7.92 -0.42 -26.35
N THR A 168 -7.97 0.86 -26.67
CA THR A 168 -7.07 1.49 -27.69
C THR A 168 -5.76 2.01 -27.10
N GLU A 169 -5.67 2.12 -25.80
CA GLU A 169 -4.45 2.55 -25.10
C GLU A 169 -3.39 1.44 -25.15
N ALA A 170 -2.12 1.83 -25.11
CA ALA A 170 -0.99 0.90 -25.11
C ALA A 170 -0.32 0.89 -23.72
N MET A 171 -0.08 -0.31 -23.22
CA MET A 171 0.69 -0.53 -22.00
C MET A 171 1.67 -1.69 -22.24
N THR A 172 2.91 -1.55 -21.75
CA THR A 172 3.86 -2.67 -21.79
C THR A 172 3.55 -3.67 -20.66
N PHE A 173 3.93 -4.93 -20.86
CA PHE A 173 3.73 -5.95 -19.82
C PHE A 173 4.48 -5.58 -18.53
N GLY A 174 5.71 -5.03 -18.67
CA GLY A 174 6.51 -4.59 -17.53
C GLY A 174 5.87 -3.45 -16.73
N ALA A 175 5.22 -2.50 -17.40
CA ALA A 175 4.46 -1.45 -16.73
C ALA A 175 3.28 -2.02 -15.91
N GLY A 176 2.57 -3.01 -16.47
CA GLY A 176 1.50 -3.71 -15.74
C GLY A 176 2.02 -4.50 -14.53
N VAL A 177 3.16 -5.18 -14.67
CA VAL A 177 3.82 -5.86 -13.54
C VAL A 177 4.22 -4.86 -12.48
N GLU A 178 4.80 -3.70 -12.85
CA GLU A 178 5.17 -2.66 -11.89
C GLU A 178 3.98 -2.09 -11.12
N LEU A 179 2.87 -1.81 -11.79
CA LEU A 179 1.63 -1.37 -11.11
C LEU A 179 1.12 -2.41 -10.11
N ALA A 180 1.25 -3.70 -10.45
CA ALA A 180 0.87 -4.79 -9.56
C ALA A 180 1.87 -5.03 -8.41
N ILE A 181 3.16 -4.65 -8.57
CA ILE A 181 4.16 -4.63 -7.49
C ILE A 181 3.93 -3.42 -6.58
N ALA A 182 3.62 -2.27 -7.16
CA ALA A 182 3.62 -0.99 -6.47
C ALA A 182 2.61 -0.93 -5.32
N MET A 183 1.48 -1.63 -5.43
CA MET A 183 0.47 -1.65 -4.38
C MET A 183 0.96 -2.39 -3.11
N PRO A 184 1.41 -3.65 -3.13
CA PRO A 184 2.04 -4.25 -1.96
C PRO A 184 3.32 -3.51 -1.52
N LEU A 185 4.05 -2.88 -2.46
CA LEU A 185 5.24 -2.09 -2.14
C LEU A 185 4.91 -0.86 -1.28
N SER A 186 3.77 -0.21 -1.48
CA SER A 186 3.35 0.94 -0.69
C SER A 186 3.14 0.61 0.80
N TRP A 187 2.89 -0.68 1.11
CA TRP A 187 2.72 -1.19 2.46
C TRP A 187 4.04 -1.59 3.15
N LEU A 188 5.17 -1.70 2.41
CA LEU A 188 6.45 -2.10 2.99
C LEU A 188 6.90 -1.20 4.15
N PRO A 189 6.78 0.15 4.05
CA PRO A 189 7.24 1.05 5.10
C PRO A 189 6.30 1.13 6.32
N LEU A 190 5.29 0.26 6.41
CA LEU A 190 4.36 0.25 7.55
C LEU A 190 3.91 -1.14 8.03
N ILE A 191 4.17 -2.23 7.27
CA ILE A 191 3.72 -3.57 7.67
C ILE A 191 4.23 -3.99 9.05
N SER A 192 5.44 -3.60 9.41
CA SER A 192 6.05 -3.95 10.70
C SER A 192 5.38 -3.27 11.89
N ASP A 193 4.61 -2.18 11.66
CA ASP A 193 3.83 -1.52 12.70
C ASP A 193 2.79 -2.46 13.32
N TYR A 194 2.35 -3.44 12.54
CA TYR A 194 1.38 -4.47 12.94
C TYR A 194 2.06 -5.75 13.41
N THR A 195 3.05 -6.25 12.67
CA THR A 195 3.68 -7.55 12.96
C THR A 195 4.66 -7.52 14.11
N ARG A 196 5.16 -6.33 14.54
CA ARG A 196 5.97 -6.19 15.77
C ARG A 196 5.23 -6.66 17.03
N GLU A 197 3.91 -6.54 17.05
CA GLU A 197 3.07 -6.91 18.19
C GLU A 197 2.56 -8.37 18.10
N ALA A 198 2.88 -9.09 17.02
CA ALA A 198 2.40 -10.46 16.84
C ALA A 198 3.02 -11.45 17.85
N GLU A 199 2.28 -12.50 18.25
CA GLU A 199 2.78 -13.61 19.08
C GLU A 199 3.96 -14.29 18.39
N ASP A 200 3.81 -14.68 17.13
CA ASP A 200 4.85 -15.21 16.25
C ASP A 200 5.03 -14.28 15.03
N PRO A 201 6.03 -13.38 15.06
CA PRO A 201 6.20 -12.40 13.99
C PRO A 201 6.45 -12.98 12.62
N VAL A 202 7.16 -14.10 12.53
CA VAL A 202 7.49 -14.71 11.22
C VAL A 202 6.25 -15.33 10.59
N LYS A 203 5.47 -16.09 11.38
CA LYS A 203 4.20 -16.63 10.88
C LYS A 203 3.18 -15.55 10.59
N ALA A 204 3.11 -14.50 11.43
CA ALA A 204 2.25 -13.35 11.18
C ALA A 204 2.64 -12.63 9.89
N SER A 205 3.94 -12.42 9.65
CA SER A 205 4.45 -11.85 8.39
C SER A 205 4.03 -12.68 7.17
N LEU A 206 4.17 -14.00 7.26
CA LEU A 206 3.78 -14.91 6.17
C LEU A 206 2.27 -14.86 5.90
N VAL A 207 1.47 -14.98 6.95
CA VAL A 207 0.00 -14.95 6.84
C VAL A 207 -0.47 -13.61 6.30
N SER A 208 0.06 -12.50 6.82
CA SER A 208 -0.27 -11.15 6.35
C SER A 208 0.00 -10.98 4.86
N SER A 209 1.20 -11.36 4.41
CA SER A 209 1.60 -11.21 3.01
C SER A 209 0.80 -12.12 2.07
N ILE A 210 0.50 -13.35 2.45
CA ILE A 210 -0.31 -14.27 1.64
C ILE A 210 -1.75 -13.79 1.55
N VAL A 211 -2.36 -13.42 2.68
CA VAL A 211 -3.77 -12.98 2.71
C VAL A 211 -3.93 -11.70 1.90
N TYR A 212 -3.05 -10.72 2.13
CA TYR A 212 -3.04 -9.49 1.34
C TYR A 212 -2.90 -9.79 -0.16
N GLY A 213 -1.90 -10.59 -0.53
CA GLY A 213 -1.63 -10.91 -1.94
C GLY A 213 -2.80 -11.57 -2.66
N ILE A 214 -3.48 -12.53 -2.01
CA ILE A 214 -4.65 -13.20 -2.60
C ILE A 214 -5.81 -12.21 -2.78
N VAL A 215 -6.07 -11.41 -1.76
CA VAL A 215 -7.19 -10.47 -1.76
C VAL A 215 -6.95 -9.32 -2.73
N SER A 216 -5.76 -8.73 -2.73
CA SER A 216 -5.37 -7.67 -3.66
C SER A 216 -5.41 -8.16 -5.13
N CYS A 217 -4.85 -9.35 -5.43
CA CYS A 217 -5.02 -9.98 -6.75
C CYS A 217 -6.49 -10.06 -7.17
N TRP A 218 -7.37 -10.48 -6.25
CA TRP A 218 -8.80 -10.57 -6.52
C TRP A 218 -9.41 -9.21 -6.85
N MET A 219 -9.07 -8.17 -6.08
CA MET A 219 -9.58 -6.81 -6.31
C MET A 219 -9.09 -6.23 -7.65
N TYR A 220 -7.81 -6.46 -7.99
CA TYR A 220 -7.27 -6.10 -9.30
C TYR A 220 -7.99 -6.82 -10.44
N LEU A 221 -8.32 -8.11 -10.28
CA LEU A 221 -9.08 -8.88 -11.27
C LEU A 221 -10.49 -8.32 -11.46
N ILE A 222 -11.16 -7.86 -10.39
CA ILE A 222 -12.45 -7.17 -10.48
C ILE A 222 -12.30 -5.88 -11.29
N GLY A 223 -11.27 -5.06 -11.02
CA GLY A 223 -11.02 -3.83 -11.77
C GLY A 223 -10.72 -4.09 -13.25
N LEU A 224 -9.79 -4.99 -13.54
CA LEU A 224 -9.45 -5.40 -14.91
C LEU A 224 -10.68 -5.92 -15.67
N GLY A 225 -11.46 -6.80 -15.03
CA GLY A 225 -12.67 -7.35 -15.61
C GLY A 225 -13.74 -6.29 -15.86
N ALA A 226 -13.93 -5.36 -14.92
CA ALA A 226 -14.86 -4.26 -15.07
C ALA A 226 -14.52 -3.42 -16.31
N ALA A 227 -13.28 -2.95 -16.43
CA ALA A 227 -12.84 -2.18 -17.58
C ALA A 227 -13.00 -2.95 -18.91
N LEU A 228 -12.64 -4.24 -18.96
CA LEU A 228 -12.69 -5.04 -20.18
C LEU A 228 -14.11 -5.45 -20.58
N PHE A 229 -14.97 -5.81 -19.62
CA PHE A 229 -16.28 -6.40 -19.94
C PHE A 229 -17.44 -5.42 -19.83
N THR A 230 -17.28 -4.31 -19.11
CA THR A 230 -18.34 -3.28 -19.03
C THR A 230 -17.96 -1.97 -19.72
N GLY A 231 -16.68 -1.77 -20.04
CA GLY A 231 -16.13 -0.52 -20.56
C GLY A 231 -16.10 0.61 -19.54
N GLU A 232 -16.30 0.29 -18.25
CA GLU A 232 -16.34 1.27 -17.18
C GLU A 232 -15.04 1.24 -16.36
N TYR A 233 -14.54 2.44 -16.10
CA TYR A 233 -13.37 2.68 -15.24
C TYR A 233 -13.79 3.36 -13.91
N ASP A 234 -15.02 3.87 -13.87
CA ASP A 234 -15.61 4.50 -12.70
C ASP A 234 -16.33 3.46 -11.82
N ILE A 235 -15.87 3.35 -10.58
CA ILE A 235 -16.42 2.39 -9.61
C ILE A 235 -17.90 2.65 -9.32
N ALA A 236 -18.34 3.93 -9.28
CA ALA A 236 -19.75 4.27 -9.09
C ALA A 236 -20.62 3.71 -10.22
N GLN A 237 -20.17 3.87 -11.48
CA GLN A 237 -20.89 3.35 -12.65
C GLN A 237 -20.93 1.82 -12.67
N ILE A 238 -19.82 1.17 -12.31
CA ILE A 238 -19.76 -0.29 -12.17
C ILE A 238 -20.78 -0.77 -11.13
N MET A 239 -20.85 -0.11 -9.97
CA MET A 239 -21.80 -0.44 -8.90
C MET A 239 -23.25 -0.22 -9.33
N LEU A 240 -23.54 0.89 -10.01
CA LEU A 240 -24.89 1.21 -10.51
C LEU A 240 -25.35 0.21 -11.55
N LYS A 241 -24.51 -0.14 -12.52
CA LYS A 241 -24.80 -1.15 -13.55
C LYS A 241 -25.01 -2.54 -12.95
N ALA A 242 -24.31 -2.87 -11.87
CA ALA A 242 -24.51 -4.11 -11.14
C ALA A 242 -25.77 -4.10 -10.24
N GLY A 243 -26.54 -3.01 -10.22
CA GLY A 243 -27.76 -2.88 -9.43
C GLY A 243 -27.53 -2.72 -7.92
N LEU A 244 -26.32 -2.32 -7.52
CA LEU A 244 -25.92 -2.27 -6.10
C LEU A 244 -26.21 -0.94 -5.42
N GLY A 245 -26.45 0.14 -6.16
CA GLY A 245 -26.94 1.45 -5.66
C GLY A 245 -26.49 1.83 -4.24
N ILE A 246 -27.45 2.04 -3.35
CA ILE A 246 -27.20 2.47 -1.95
C ILE A 246 -26.39 1.42 -1.15
N ALA A 247 -26.57 0.13 -1.41
CA ALA A 247 -25.78 -0.90 -0.72
C ALA A 247 -24.28 -0.79 -1.11
N GLY A 248 -24.01 -0.57 -2.38
CA GLY A 248 -22.65 -0.29 -2.87
C GLY A 248 -22.05 0.96 -2.21
N LEU A 249 -22.82 2.05 -2.15
CA LEU A 249 -22.43 3.29 -1.48
C LEU A 249 -21.97 3.07 -0.02
N LEU A 250 -22.79 2.41 0.78
CA LEU A 250 -22.46 2.16 2.19
C LEU A 250 -21.16 1.35 2.32
N ILE A 251 -21.01 0.33 1.47
CA ILE A 251 -19.84 -0.53 1.50
C ILE A 251 -18.58 0.24 1.07
N ILE A 252 -18.68 1.08 0.02
CA ILE A 252 -17.59 1.97 -0.42
C ILE A 252 -17.14 2.84 0.75
N VAL A 253 -18.05 3.57 1.38
CA VAL A 253 -17.72 4.50 2.47
C VAL A 253 -17.07 3.77 3.63
N PHE A 254 -17.63 2.65 4.09
CA PHE A 254 -17.06 1.89 5.21
C PHE A 254 -15.71 1.27 4.87
N SER A 255 -15.53 0.75 3.66
CA SER A 255 -14.25 0.22 3.19
C SER A 255 -13.17 1.32 3.19
N THR A 256 -13.48 2.46 2.59
CA THR A 256 -12.57 3.61 2.55
C THR A 256 -12.17 4.02 3.97
N VAL A 257 -13.13 4.16 4.89
CA VAL A 257 -12.85 4.52 6.29
C VAL A 257 -11.92 3.52 6.96
N THR A 258 -12.15 2.22 6.78
CA THR A 258 -11.37 1.18 7.48
C THR A 258 -9.96 1.05 6.92
N THR A 259 -9.76 1.19 5.61
CA THR A 259 -8.43 1.14 4.98
C THR A 259 -7.63 2.41 5.27
N THR A 260 -8.24 3.58 5.08
CA THR A 260 -7.58 4.87 5.34
C THR A 260 -7.22 5.06 6.81
N PHE A 261 -7.98 4.44 7.73
CA PHE A 261 -7.59 4.39 9.13
C PHE A 261 -6.21 3.76 9.33
N LEU A 262 -5.85 2.70 8.57
CA LEU A 262 -4.53 2.06 8.68
C LEU A 262 -3.41 3.03 8.28
N ASP A 263 -3.62 3.82 7.24
CA ASP A 263 -2.66 4.84 6.78
C ASP A 263 -2.45 5.92 7.84
N ALA A 264 -3.53 6.50 8.34
CA ALA A 264 -3.48 7.54 9.37
C ALA A 264 -2.85 7.02 10.67
N TYR A 265 -3.16 5.78 11.07
CA TYR A 265 -2.60 5.13 12.25
C TYR A 265 -1.08 4.92 12.11
N SER A 266 -0.63 4.39 10.96
CA SER A 266 0.80 4.19 10.69
C SER A 266 1.57 5.52 10.52
N ALA A 267 0.91 6.59 10.05
CA ALA A 267 1.50 7.93 10.08
C ALA A 267 1.79 8.38 11.52
N GLY A 268 0.86 8.11 12.43
CA GLY A 268 1.06 8.35 13.87
C GLY A 268 2.25 7.58 14.45
N ILE A 269 2.37 6.28 14.12
CA ILE A 269 3.51 5.45 14.56
C ILE A 269 4.82 5.95 13.96
N SER A 270 4.85 6.29 12.68
CA SER A 270 6.06 6.80 12.01
C SER A 270 6.53 8.12 12.62
N ASN A 271 5.58 8.99 13.01
CA ASN A 271 5.91 10.24 13.68
C ASN A 271 6.52 10.04 15.09
N GLU A 272 6.21 8.95 15.78
CA GLU A 272 6.86 8.64 17.07
C GLU A 272 8.38 8.50 16.93
N SER A 273 8.88 8.05 15.77
CA SER A 273 10.31 8.03 15.46
C SER A 273 10.91 9.43 15.24
N ILE A 274 10.10 10.43 14.82
CA ILE A 274 10.52 11.81 14.53
C ILE A 274 10.41 12.66 15.80
N VAL A 275 9.24 12.65 16.42
CA VAL A 275 8.91 13.43 17.62
C VAL A 275 8.29 12.51 18.68
N PRO A 276 9.11 11.81 19.49
CA PRO A 276 8.63 10.82 20.47
C PRO A 276 7.66 11.36 21.54
N LYS A 277 7.64 12.69 21.69
CA LYS A 277 6.74 13.37 22.66
C LYS A 277 5.32 13.54 22.15
N TRP A 278 5.09 13.41 20.85
CA TRP A 278 3.76 13.57 20.27
C TRP A 278 3.01 12.25 20.30
N ASN A 279 1.77 12.33 20.72
CA ASN A 279 0.91 11.14 20.77
C ASN A 279 0.50 10.74 19.33
N GLY A 280 0.84 9.51 18.91
CA GLY A 280 0.54 9.01 17.58
C GLY A 280 -0.94 9.12 17.20
N LYS A 281 -1.88 8.98 18.15
CA LYS A 281 -3.31 9.18 17.91
C LYS A 281 -3.65 10.62 17.49
N HIS A 282 -3.04 11.62 18.12
CA HIS A 282 -3.25 13.02 17.71
C HIS A 282 -2.65 13.31 16.34
N VAL A 283 -1.48 12.73 16.05
CA VAL A 283 -0.86 12.84 14.71
C VAL A 283 -1.75 12.20 13.65
N ALA A 284 -2.30 11.01 13.90
CA ALA A 284 -3.25 10.35 13.00
C ALA A 284 -4.50 11.24 12.73
N MET A 285 -5.02 11.91 13.75
CA MET A 285 -6.12 12.86 13.57
C MET A 285 -5.71 14.07 12.71
N VAL A 286 -4.51 14.65 12.92
CA VAL A 286 -3.99 15.75 12.11
C VAL A 286 -3.81 15.31 10.66
N VAL A 287 -3.23 14.15 10.44
CA VAL A 287 -3.06 13.55 9.08
C VAL A 287 -4.41 13.40 8.40
N THR A 288 -5.43 12.89 9.10
CA THR A 288 -6.79 12.77 8.55
C THR A 288 -7.39 14.13 8.18
N VAL A 289 -7.24 15.15 9.03
CA VAL A 289 -7.73 16.50 8.71
C VAL A 289 -7.02 17.08 7.50
N VAL A 290 -5.68 16.98 7.45
CA VAL A 290 -4.88 17.46 6.32
C VAL A 290 -5.23 16.71 5.03
N GLY A 291 -5.35 15.38 5.09
CA GLY A 291 -5.77 14.54 3.97
C GLY A 291 -7.18 14.88 3.47
N THR A 292 -8.12 15.14 4.38
CA THR A 292 -9.49 15.56 4.02
C THR A 292 -9.49 16.90 3.30
N ILE A 293 -8.75 17.89 3.81
CA ILE A 293 -8.62 19.19 3.17
C ILE A 293 -7.97 19.04 1.78
N ALA A 294 -6.90 18.26 1.68
CA ALA A 294 -6.22 18.01 0.41
C ALA A 294 -7.17 17.36 -0.61
N ALA A 295 -7.97 16.35 -0.19
CA ALA A 295 -8.97 15.69 -1.03
C ALA A 295 -10.07 16.65 -1.53
N ILE A 296 -10.39 17.70 -0.77
CA ILE A 296 -11.40 18.69 -1.18
C ILE A 296 -10.83 19.70 -2.18
N VAL A 297 -9.58 20.15 -1.97
CA VAL A 297 -9.01 21.29 -2.73
C VAL A 297 -8.19 20.86 -3.94
N TYR A 298 -7.74 19.60 -4.00
CA TYR A 298 -6.86 19.12 -5.06
C TYR A 298 -7.35 17.80 -5.63
N PRO A 299 -7.46 17.65 -6.96
CA PRO A 299 -7.83 16.39 -7.60
C PRO A 299 -6.68 15.37 -7.43
N MET A 300 -6.98 14.22 -6.81
CA MET A 300 -6.01 13.17 -6.50
C MET A 300 -6.03 12.06 -7.57
N ASP A 301 -6.21 12.41 -8.85
CA ASP A 301 -6.44 11.45 -9.93
C ASP A 301 -5.19 10.67 -10.36
N ASN A 302 -3.98 11.14 -10.00
CA ASN A 302 -2.74 10.55 -10.49
C ASN A 302 -2.11 9.55 -9.50
N ILE A 303 -2.84 8.47 -9.22
CA ILE A 303 -2.36 7.39 -8.33
C ILE A 303 -1.11 6.69 -8.90
N THR A 304 -0.97 6.59 -10.21
CA THR A 304 0.16 5.92 -10.86
C THR A 304 1.48 6.63 -10.58
N ASP A 305 1.55 7.95 -10.78
CA ASP A 305 2.76 8.72 -10.49
C ASP A 305 3.09 8.72 -9.00
N PHE A 306 2.06 8.73 -8.16
CA PHE A 306 2.22 8.61 -6.71
C PHE A 306 2.83 7.26 -6.31
N LEU A 307 2.34 6.15 -6.87
CA LEU A 307 2.89 4.82 -6.67
C LEU A 307 4.36 4.72 -7.12
N TYR A 308 4.70 5.30 -8.27
CA TYR A 308 6.09 5.34 -8.76
C TYR A 308 7.00 6.21 -7.90
N LEU A 309 6.48 7.31 -7.34
CA LEU A 309 7.23 8.10 -6.37
C LEU A 309 7.53 7.29 -5.11
N ILE A 310 6.54 6.61 -4.56
CA ILE A 310 6.69 5.71 -3.41
C ILE A 310 7.72 4.62 -3.71
N GLY A 311 7.60 3.96 -4.86
CA GLY A 311 8.54 2.94 -5.31
C GLY A 311 9.97 3.45 -5.37
N SER A 312 10.19 4.65 -5.93
CA SER A 312 11.53 5.24 -6.04
C SER A 312 12.19 5.53 -4.68
N VAL A 313 11.39 5.85 -3.65
CA VAL A 313 11.86 6.14 -2.29
C VAL A 313 12.07 4.86 -1.47
N PHE A 314 11.06 3.99 -1.44
CA PHE A 314 11.03 2.89 -0.47
C PHE A 314 11.61 1.58 -1.00
N ALA A 315 11.63 1.33 -2.32
CA ALA A 315 12.26 0.13 -2.85
C ALA A 315 13.78 0.08 -2.53
N PRO A 316 14.59 1.13 -2.79
CA PRO A 316 15.99 1.11 -2.42
C PRO A 316 16.22 1.13 -0.90
N MET A 317 15.36 1.78 -0.11
CA MET A 317 15.42 1.75 1.33
C MET A 317 15.29 0.31 1.86
N ILE A 318 14.25 -0.39 1.44
CA ILE A 318 13.99 -1.79 1.84
C ILE A 318 15.07 -2.73 1.29
N ALA A 319 15.59 -2.48 0.08
CA ALA A 319 16.70 -3.25 -0.49
C ALA A 319 17.93 -3.22 0.42
N ILE A 320 18.30 -2.06 0.95
CA ILE A 320 19.41 -1.90 1.90
C ILE A 320 19.09 -2.61 3.22
N GLN A 321 17.87 -2.47 3.75
CA GLN A 321 17.47 -3.19 4.97
C GLN A 321 17.53 -4.71 4.78
N ILE A 322 17.11 -5.23 3.62
CA ILE A 322 17.21 -6.65 3.28
C ILE A 322 18.68 -7.08 3.24
N ALA A 323 19.56 -6.30 2.59
CA ALA A 323 20.98 -6.58 2.53
C ALA A 323 21.60 -6.63 3.94
N ASP A 324 21.34 -5.64 4.77
CA ASP A 324 21.88 -5.55 6.12
C ASP A 324 21.35 -6.65 7.04
N PHE A 325 20.04 -6.89 7.03
CA PHE A 325 19.43 -7.85 7.96
C PHE A 325 19.70 -9.31 7.59
N PHE A 326 19.52 -9.67 6.32
CA PHE A 326 19.59 -11.08 5.89
C PHE A 326 20.99 -11.51 5.43
N ILE A 327 21.77 -10.62 4.81
CA ILE A 327 23.04 -10.97 4.15
C ILE A 327 24.25 -10.52 4.97
N LEU A 328 24.34 -9.22 5.28
CA LEU A 328 25.52 -8.62 5.94
C LEU A 328 25.51 -8.78 7.45
N LYS A 329 24.33 -8.93 8.06
CA LYS A 329 24.13 -8.94 9.52
C LYS A 329 24.66 -7.66 10.19
N ASN A 330 24.50 -6.53 9.51
CA ASN A 330 24.89 -5.24 10.03
C ASN A 330 23.83 -4.70 10.99
N ASP A 331 24.30 -3.95 12.01
CA ASP A 331 23.44 -3.19 12.91
C ASP A 331 24.10 -1.83 13.21
N LYS A 332 23.50 -0.77 12.67
CA LYS A 332 23.99 0.62 12.75
C LYS A 332 23.23 1.46 13.78
N ARG A 333 22.49 0.84 14.69
CA ARG A 333 21.75 1.56 15.74
C ARG A 333 22.63 2.33 16.71
N ASN A 334 23.94 2.08 16.73
CA ASN A 334 24.90 2.77 17.60
C ASN A 334 25.50 4.05 16.99
N VAL A 335 25.20 4.35 15.70
CA VAL A 335 25.69 5.56 15.03
C VAL A 335 24.55 6.53 14.76
N GLU A 336 24.87 7.82 14.66
CA GLU A 336 23.87 8.83 14.33
C GLU A 336 23.41 8.71 12.88
N PHE A 337 24.35 8.60 11.94
CA PHE A 337 24.12 8.45 10.51
C PHE A 337 25.02 7.37 9.95
N ASP A 338 24.48 6.47 9.13
CA ASP A 338 25.28 5.69 8.20
C ASP A 338 25.27 6.39 6.83
N VAL A 339 26.30 7.21 6.61
CA VAL A 339 26.44 8.01 5.39
C VAL A 339 26.53 7.11 4.15
N LEU A 340 27.20 5.95 4.28
CA LEU A 340 27.35 5.03 3.16
C LEU A 340 25.99 4.51 2.69
N ASN A 341 25.16 4.05 3.62
CA ASN A 341 23.84 3.54 3.27
C ASN A 341 22.89 4.64 2.77
N LEU A 342 23.03 5.88 3.27
CA LEU A 342 22.28 7.02 2.74
C LEU A 342 22.66 7.35 1.29
N VAL A 343 23.98 7.29 0.97
CA VAL A 343 24.46 7.47 -0.41
C VAL A 343 23.98 6.30 -1.30
N LEU A 344 24.07 5.07 -0.83
CA LEU A 344 23.59 3.90 -1.56
C LEU A 344 22.07 3.97 -1.81
N TRP A 345 21.29 4.47 -0.85
CA TRP A 345 19.87 4.74 -1.06
C TRP A 345 19.64 5.79 -2.16
N LEU A 346 20.40 6.90 -2.12
CA LEU A 346 20.29 7.93 -3.15
C LEU A 346 20.64 7.40 -4.54
N VAL A 347 21.68 6.57 -4.65
CA VAL A 347 22.02 5.86 -5.90
C VAL A 347 20.87 4.96 -6.32
N GLY A 348 20.31 4.17 -5.41
CA GLY A 348 19.14 3.33 -5.68
C GLY A 348 17.91 4.11 -6.15
N PHE A 349 17.65 5.28 -5.53
CA PHE A 349 16.60 6.20 -5.98
C PHE A 349 16.81 6.64 -7.44
N VAL A 350 18.02 7.07 -7.77
CA VAL A 350 18.38 7.46 -9.16
C VAL A 350 18.23 6.26 -10.11
N VAL A 351 18.71 5.08 -9.71
CA VAL A 351 18.56 3.85 -10.50
C VAL A 351 17.10 3.54 -10.79
N TYR A 352 16.22 3.65 -9.79
CA TYR A 352 14.78 3.46 -10.01
C TYR A 352 14.21 4.44 -11.04
N ARG A 353 14.57 5.73 -10.91
CA ARG A 353 14.13 6.78 -11.85
C ARG A 353 14.68 6.56 -13.27
N CYS A 354 15.88 6.00 -13.41
CA CYS A 354 16.41 5.61 -14.71
C CYS A 354 15.64 4.42 -15.31
N PHE A 355 15.28 3.42 -14.50
CA PHE A 355 14.48 2.28 -14.97
C PHE A 355 13.07 2.68 -15.40
N MET A 356 12.50 3.75 -14.89
CA MET A 356 11.22 4.28 -15.39
C MET A 356 11.28 4.71 -16.87
N GLN A 357 12.48 4.91 -17.43
CA GLN A 357 12.69 5.24 -18.85
C GLN A 357 13.03 3.99 -19.71
N ILE A 358 13.11 2.82 -19.07
CA ILE A 358 13.53 1.57 -19.72
C ILE A 358 12.41 0.55 -19.55
N ASP A 359 11.87 0.06 -20.66
CA ASP A 359 10.88 -1.01 -20.57
C ASP A 359 11.57 -2.33 -20.20
N THR A 360 11.25 -2.85 -19.02
CA THR A 360 11.71 -4.15 -18.54
C THR A 360 10.52 -5.06 -18.28
N PRO A 361 10.62 -6.38 -18.56
CA PRO A 361 9.47 -7.28 -18.38
C PRO A 361 9.06 -7.50 -16.91
N VAL A 362 9.87 -7.05 -15.96
CA VAL A 362 9.68 -7.21 -14.50
C VAL A 362 9.45 -5.89 -13.78
N GLY A 363 9.19 -4.82 -14.53
CA GLY A 363 8.98 -3.47 -13.97
C GLY A 363 10.28 -2.80 -13.50
N ASN A 364 10.16 -1.74 -12.73
CA ASN A 364 11.26 -0.88 -12.28
C ASN A 364 11.82 -1.32 -10.93
N THR A 365 10.95 -1.82 -10.07
CA THR A 365 11.27 -2.17 -8.67
C THR A 365 12.32 -3.26 -8.58
N ILE A 366 12.16 -4.37 -9.29
CA ILE A 366 13.05 -5.53 -9.17
C ILE A 366 14.49 -5.21 -9.61
N PRO A 367 14.75 -4.67 -10.82
CA PRO A 367 16.12 -4.33 -11.21
C PRO A 367 16.75 -3.30 -10.26
N CYS A 368 15.99 -2.30 -9.82
CA CYS A 368 16.46 -1.33 -8.83
C CYS A 368 16.90 -2.01 -7.53
N MET A 369 16.06 -2.87 -6.95
CA MET A 369 16.37 -3.54 -5.69
C MET A 369 17.55 -4.49 -5.81
N ILE A 370 17.64 -5.27 -6.89
CA ILE A 370 18.78 -6.17 -7.14
C ILE A 370 20.08 -5.37 -7.20
N ILE A 371 20.12 -4.29 -7.98
CA ILE A 371 21.31 -3.44 -8.11
C ILE A 371 21.67 -2.84 -6.75
N THR A 372 20.69 -2.31 -6.01
CA THR A 372 20.91 -1.70 -4.70
C THR A 372 21.44 -2.72 -3.68
N ILE A 373 20.89 -3.93 -3.64
CA ILE A 373 21.38 -5.02 -2.78
C ILE A 373 22.81 -5.39 -3.15
N LEU A 374 23.09 -5.61 -4.44
CA LEU A 374 24.41 -5.98 -4.90
C LEU A 374 25.46 -4.92 -4.58
N LEU A 375 25.16 -3.65 -4.85
CA LEU A 375 26.05 -2.53 -4.50
C LEU A 375 26.29 -2.47 -3.00
N SER A 376 25.24 -2.58 -2.17
CA SER A 376 25.36 -2.58 -0.71
C SER A 376 26.27 -3.72 -0.24
N VAL A 377 26.02 -4.96 -0.70
CA VAL A 377 26.80 -6.13 -0.27
C VAL A 377 28.25 -6.04 -0.70
N VAL A 378 28.50 -5.65 -1.96
CA VAL A 378 29.87 -5.57 -2.52
C VAL A 378 30.68 -4.51 -1.79
N ILE A 379 30.14 -3.29 -1.66
CA ILE A 379 30.87 -2.17 -1.06
C ILE A 379 31.17 -2.45 0.42
N HIS A 380 30.20 -2.97 1.19
CA HIS A 380 30.44 -3.31 2.60
C HIS A 380 31.50 -4.42 2.76
N LYS A 381 31.52 -5.43 1.88
CA LYS A 381 32.56 -6.47 1.91
C LYS A 381 33.95 -5.94 1.57
N ILE A 382 34.05 -5.00 0.61
CA ILE A 382 35.32 -4.37 0.26
C ILE A 382 35.86 -3.54 1.44
N ILE A 383 35.01 -2.71 2.05
CA ILE A 383 35.40 -1.89 3.21
C ILE A 383 35.84 -2.79 4.37
N LYS A 384 35.06 -3.84 4.68
CA LYS A 384 35.40 -4.78 5.77
C LYS A 384 36.72 -5.55 5.53
N LYS A 385 37.14 -5.74 4.25
CA LYS A 385 38.41 -6.41 3.93
C LYS A 385 39.62 -5.48 4.10
N ASN A 386 39.40 -4.17 3.95
CA ASN A 386 40.45 -3.15 4.01
C ASN A 386 40.65 -2.54 5.41
N ASN A 387 39.74 -2.83 6.34
CA ASN A 387 39.84 -2.53 7.78
C ASN A 387 40.20 -3.79 8.57
#